data_c87c4044eb36378c21225a2c24b0b344
#
_entry.id   c87c4044eb36378c21225a2c24b0b344
#
_cell.length_a   1.000
_cell.length_b   1.000
_cell.length_c   1.000
_cell.angle_alpha   90.00
_cell.angle_beta   90.00
_cell.angle_gamma   90.00
#
_symmetry.space_group_name_H-M   'P 1'
#
loop_
_entity.id
_entity.type
_entity.pdbx_description
1 polymer ?
#
loop_
_entity_poly.entity_id
_entity_poly.type
_entity_poly.pdbx_seq_one_letter_code
_entity_poly.pdbx_strand_id
1 'polypeptide(L)'
;MLPQFKNAVVGTIFLNAVTAMAQNMSYGADNFYRSDNVTKWSVTFPTQYSTTVAGNLFLPDSLDRSANYSAIVVGHPAGAVKEQSADLYATKMAEQGFVTISIDHPFFGGSSGSPRNSISTDLLAEAFSAAVDFLGTHPFVDRERIGAIGVCGSGSYLISAAKIDPRIAAVATSSMYNMGAASRNGLQNSLTIEQRRTTLASASQQRWVQADGGEVAYNLGTPLSITNSSGAVPREFYDFYRTSRGEYTPPGSAPNVTTGSAVTSQANLMNFYPFNDIDIISPRPMLFISGDQAHSREFSEDAYKLAAEPKELLWVPGAGHVDLYDRVELIPFGKLTSFFRESLGGNRTVSR
;
A
#
# COMPACT_ATOMS: atom_id res chain seq x y z
N MET A 1 17.96 22.15 66.18
CA MET A 1 17.05 22.19 64.98
C MET A 1 17.81 21.65 63.77
N LEU A 2 17.51 20.42 63.43
CA LEU A 2 18.15 19.74 62.29
C LEU A 2 17.32 19.97 61.02
N PRO A 3 17.94 20.20 59.85
CA PRO A 3 17.19 20.27 58.59
C PRO A 3 16.93 18.87 58.04
N GLN A 4 15.69 18.66 57.60
CA GLN A 4 15.23 17.43 56.97
C GLN A 4 15.83 17.28 55.58
N PHE A 5 16.41 16.11 55.30
CA PHE A 5 16.81 15.67 53.96
C PHE A 5 15.56 15.25 53.19
N LYS A 6 15.32 15.90 52.06
CA LYS A 6 14.37 15.47 51.06
C LYS A 6 15.01 14.34 50.20
N ASN A 7 14.47 13.15 50.30
CA ASN A 7 14.82 12.05 49.42
C ASN A 7 14.31 12.35 48.00
N ALA A 8 15.24 12.55 47.08
CA ALA A 8 14.94 12.55 45.68
C ALA A 8 14.81 11.09 45.21
N VAL A 9 13.61 10.68 44.86
CA VAL A 9 13.37 9.41 44.20
C VAL A 9 13.81 9.56 42.74
N VAL A 10 14.98 9.01 42.43
CA VAL A 10 15.44 8.85 41.02
C VAL A 10 14.63 7.71 40.43
N GLY A 11 13.61 8.07 39.69
CA GLY A 11 12.86 7.12 38.87
C GLY A 11 13.75 6.64 37.72
N THR A 12 14.24 5.41 37.81
CA THR A 12 14.92 4.72 36.73
C THR A 12 13.86 4.40 35.67
N ILE A 13 13.83 5.17 34.57
CA ILE A 13 13.05 4.84 33.40
C ILE A 13 13.76 3.65 32.75
N PHE A 14 13.24 2.45 32.95
CA PHE A 14 13.58 1.30 32.13
C PHE A 14 13.03 1.55 30.73
N LEU A 15 13.86 2.01 29.82
CA LEU A 15 13.62 1.86 28.37
C LEU A 15 13.68 0.35 28.10
N ASN A 16 12.55 -0.32 28.13
CA ASN A 16 12.40 -1.62 27.53
C ASN A 16 12.45 -1.40 26.01
N ALA A 17 13.66 -1.37 25.45
CA ALA A 17 13.87 -1.64 24.05
C ALA A 17 13.43 -3.09 23.83
N VAL A 18 12.16 -3.28 23.46
CA VAL A 18 11.70 -4.53 22.86
C VAL A 18 12.38 -4.57 21.50
N THR A 19 13.61 -5.09 21.47
CA THR A 19 14.20 -5.64 20.28
C THR A 19 13.31 -6.82 19.89
N ALA A 20 12.25 -6.54 19.13
CA ALA A 20 11.54 -7.58 18.41
C ALA A 20 12.61 -8.23 17.53
N MET A 21 13.06 -9.42 17.94
CA MET A 21 13.95 -10.24 17.14
C MET A 21 13.21 -10.50 15.83
N ALA A 22 13.53 -9.74 14.81
CA ALA A 22 13.27 -10.09 13.42
C ALA A 22 14.14 -11.33 13.14
N GLN A 23 13.66 -12.49 13.53
CA GLN A 23 14.32 -13.75 13.24
C GLN A 23 14.26 -13.93 11.72
N ASN A 24 15.44 -13.92 11.08
CA ASN A 24 15.69 -14.27 9.69
C ASN A 24 15.16 -13.29 8.60
N MET A 25 15.14 -11.99 8.84
CA MET A 25 15.10 -11.08 7.69
C MET A 25 16.45 -11.08 6.99
N SER A 26 16.50 -11.56 5.74
CA SER A 26 17.67 -11.38 4.90
C SER A 26 17.79 -9.90 4.52
N TYR A 27 18.71 -9.19 5.15
CA TYR A 27 19.08 -7.85 4.74
C TYR A 27 19.73 -7.93 3.35
N GLY A 28 19.45 -6.96 2.48
CA GLY A 28 19.97 -6.92 1.11
C GLY A 28 19.09 -7.64 0.08
N ALA A 29 17.86 -8.03 0.43
CA ALA A 29 16.88 -8.48 -0.52
C ALA A 29 16.45 -7.31 -1.44
N ASP A 30 16.26 -7.59 -2.71
CA ASP A 30 15.75 -6.65 -3.70
C ASP A 30 14.24 -6.80 -3.93
N ASN A 31 13.70 -6.02 -4.86
CA ASN A 31 12.28 -6.07 -5.21
C ASN A 31 11.80 -7.48 -5.64
N PHE A 32 12.66 -8.28 -6.25
CA PHE A 32 12.33 -9.62 -6.78
C PHE A 32 12.80 -10.75 -5.87
N TYR A 33 13.07 -10.43 -4.63
CA TYR A 33 13.47 -11.41 -3.61
C TYR A 33 12.48 -12.57 -3.50
N ARG A 34 13.03 -13.76 -3.35
CA ARG A 34 12.31 -14.99 -3.05
C ARG A 34 12.88 -15.61 -1.79
N SER A 35 12.01 -16.04 -0.90
CA SER A 35 12.41 -16.71 0.33
C SER A 35 12.43 -18.22 0.11
N ASP A 36 13.44 -18.89 0.68
CA ASP A 36 13.53 -20.35 0.70
C ASP A 36 12.58 -20.98 1.73
N ASN A 37 11.91 -20.16 2.57
CA ASN A 37 11.00 -20.62 3.62
C ASN A 37 9.54 -20.21 3.38
N VAL A 38 9.23 -19.75 2.16
CA VAL A 38 7.89 -19.27 1.79
C VAL A 38 7.51 -19.79 0.42
N THR A 39 6.44 -20.55 0.37
CA THR A 39 5.86 -21.02 -0.89
C THR A 39 4.92 -19.98 -1.48
N LYS A 40 5.12 -19.61 -2.76
CA LYS A 40 4.29 -18.67 -3.53
C LYS A 40 3.37 -19.41 -4.51
N TRP A 41 2.08 -19.06 -4.48
CA TRP A 41 1.05 -19.59 -5.39
C TRP A 41 0.38 -18.45 -6.14
N SER A 42 0.36 -18.48 -7.47
CA SER A 42 -0.45 -17.56 -8.25
C SER A 42 -1.92 -17.99 -8.18
N VAL A 43 -2.79 -17.03 -7.86
CA VAL A 43 -4.22 -17.26 -7.64
C VAL A 43 -5.06 -16.21 -8.36
N THR A 44 -6.32 -16.53 -8.59
CA THR A 44 -7.32 -15.57 -9.09
C THR A 44 -8.62 -15.75 -8.32
N PHE A 45 -9.32 -14.66 -8.06
CA PHE A 45 -10.60 -14.68 -7.36
C PHE A 45 -11.52 -13.56 -7.86
N PRO A 46 -12.85 -13.73 -7.75
CA PRO A 46 -13.79 -12.70 -8.20
C PRO A 46 -13.93 -11.58 -7.17
N THR A 47 -14.27 -10.38 -7.65
CA THR A 47 -14.87 -9.32 -6.84
C THR A 47 -16.38 -9.48 -6.80
N GLN A 48 -17.09 -8.74 -5.93
CA GLN A 48 -18.55 -8.71 -5.93
C GLN A 48 -19.15 -8.17 -7.26
N TYR A 49 -18.36 -7.47 -8.06
CA TYR A 49 -18.76 -6.95 -9.38
C TYR A 49 -18.41 -7.89 -10.54
N SER A 50 -18.07 -9.14 -10.25
CA SER A 50 -17.71 -10.15 -11.25
C SER A 50 -16.46 -9.81 -12.08
N THR A 51 -15.62 -8.88 -11.62
CA THR A 51 -14.26 -8.71 -12.12
C THR A 51 -13.32 -9.70 -11.45
N THR A 52 -12.22 -10.07 -12.09
CA THR A 52 -11.25 -11.01 -11.53
C THR A 52 -10.03 -10.25 -11.03
N VAL A 53 -9.65 -10.52 -9.79
CA VAL A 53 -8.37 -10.08 -9.20
C VAL A 53 -7.36 -11.21 -9.31
N ALA A 54 -6.17 -10.91 -9.82
CA ALA A 54 -5.01 -11.80 -9.77
C ALA A 54 -4.16 -11.47 -8.54
N GLY A 55 -3.69 -12.48 -7.86
CA GLY A 55 -2.84 -12.33 -6.68
C GLY A 55 -1.74 -13.39 -6.63
N ASN A 56 -0.79 -13.18 -5.74
CA ASN A 56 0.17 -14.19 -5.32
C ASN A 56 -0.05 -14.45 -3.82
N LEU A 57 -0.45 -15.67 -3.49
CA LEU A 57 -0.61 -16.16 -2.11
C LEU A 57 0.75 -16.68 -1.63
N PHE A 58 1.18 -16.23 -0.45
CA PHE A 58 2.42 -16.64 0.18
C PHE A 58 2.11 -17.37 1.49
N LEU A 59 2.61 -18.56 1.61
CA LEU A 59 2.43 -19.41 2.79
C LEU A 59 3.81 -19.73 3.40
N PRO A 60 3.99 -19.53 4.71
CA PRO A 60 5.17 -20.05 5.40
C PRO A 60 5.27 -21.57 5.20
N ASP A 61 6.44 -22.11 4.87
CA ASP A 61 6.62 -23.55 4.68
C ASP A 61 6.37 -24.35 5.98
N SER A 62 6.52 -23.68 7.12
CA SER A 62 6.21 -24.25 8.45
C SER A 62 4.73 -24.19 8.81
N LEU A 63 3.83 -23.77 7.90
CA LEU A 63 2.42 -23.60 8.18
C LEU A 63 1.75 -24.96 8.47
N ASP A 64 1.17 -25.09 9.67
CA ASP A 64 0.28 -26.18 10.05
C ASP A 64 -1.16 -25.85 9.63
N ARG A 65 -1.69 -26.57 8.64
CA ARG A 65 -3.04 -26.36 8.11
C ARG A 65 -4.17 -26.66 9.09
N SER A 66 -3.86 -27.24 10.25
CA SER A 66 -4.80 -27.47 11.36
C SER A 66 -4.88 -26.31 12.34
N ALA A 67 -3.94 -25.35 12.27
CA ALA A 67 -3.91 -24.15 13.09
C ALA A 67 -4.54 -22.96 12.35
N ASN A 68 -4.87 -21.90 13.09
CA ASN A 68 -5.44 -20.66 12.56
C ASN A 68 -4.40 -19.54 12.55
N TYR A 69 -4.22 -18.92 11.39
CA TYR A 69 -3.23 -17.88 11.15
C TYR A 69 -3.89 -16.52 10.90
N SER A 70 -3.22 -15.46 11.34
CA SER A 70 -3.50 -14.11 10.88
C SER A 70 -3.07 -13.96 9.43
N ALA A 71 -3.83 -13.18 8.64
CA ALA A 71 -3.51 -12.95 7.25
C ALA A 71 -3.35 -11.46 6.92
N ILE A 72 -2.61 -11.16 5.84
CA ILE A 72 -2.33 -9.78 5.41
C ILE A 72 -2.50 -9.67 3.90
N VAL A 73 -3.32 -8.71 3.46
CA VAL A 73 -3.44 -8.29 2.05
C VAL A 73 -2.43 -7.19 1.77
N VAL A 74 -1.72 -7.25 0.65
CA VAL A 74 -0.74 -6.23 0.25
C VAL A 74 -1.10 -5.66 -1.12
N GLY A 75 -1.32 -4.35 -1.20
CA GLY A 75 -1.56 -3.62 -2.44
C GLY A 75 -0.31 -2.90 -2.95
N HIS A 76 -0.10 -2.94 -4.27
CA HIS A 76 1.06 -2.37 -4.96
C HIS A 76 0.94 -0.84 -5.18
N PRO A 77 2.05 -0.11 -5.47
CA PRO A 77 2.03 1.29 -5.85
C PRO A 77 1.12 1.58 -7.06
N ALA A 78 0.56 2.77 -7.14
CA ALA A 78 -0.26 3.17 -8.29
C ALA A 78 0.54 3.06 -9.60
N GLY A 79 -0.06 2.44 -10.62
CA GLY A 79 0.61 2.19 -11.90
C GLY A 79 1.63 1.06 -11.89
N ALA A 80 1.89 0.41 -10.75
CA ALA A 80 2.68 -0.81 -10.63
C ALA A 80 1.83 -2.07 -10.84
N VAL A 81 2.41 -3.21 -10.57
CA VAL A 81 1.76 -4.51 -10.45
C VAL A 81 2.29 -5.22 -9.20
N LYS A 82 1.65 -6.31 -8.81
CA LYS A 82 1.98 -7.05 -7.57
C LYS A 82 3.45 -7.49 -7.47
N GLU A 83 4.10 -7.80 -8.60
CA GLU A 83 5.51 -8.17 -8.66
C GLU A 83 6.45 -7.01 -8.28
N GLN A 84 5.93 -5.78 -8.28
CA GLN A 84 6.71 -4.58 -7.94
C GLN A 84 6.33 -4.10 -6.53
N SER A 85 7.21 -4.26 -5.55
CA SER A 85 7.02 -3.91 -4.15
C SER A 85 6.08 -4.84 -3.37
N ALA A 86 4.86 -5.11 -3.85
CA ALA A 86 3.87 -5.84 -3.05
C ALA A 86 4.28 -7.30 -2.77
N ASP A 87 4.87 -8.01 -3.75
CA ASP A 87 5.41 -9.36 -3.54
C ASP A 87 6.51 -9.37 -2.47
N LEU A 88 7.38 -8.37 -2.45
CA LEU A 88 8.43 -8.24 -1.44
C LEU A 88 7.83 -8.09 -0.04
N TYR A 89 6.89 -7.16 0.14
CA TYR A 89 6.20 -6.98 1.43
C TYR A 89 5.47 -8.25 1.87
N ALA A 90 4.75 -8.90 0.94
CA ALA A 90 4.03 -10.15 1.22
C ALA A 90 5.00 -11.27 1.62
N THR A 91 6.12 -11.43 0.90
CA THR A 91 7.15 -12.42 1.22
C THR A 91 7.73 -12.18 2.61
N LYS A 92 8.13 -10.93 2.92
CA LYS A 92 8.72 -10.57 4.21
C LYS A 92 7.77 -10.78 5.38
N MET A 93 6.49 -10.49 5.20
CA MET A 93 5.50 -10.74 6.24
C MET A 93 5.18 -12.25 6.37
N ALA A 94 5.22 -13.01 5.27
CA ALA A 94 5.07 -14.47 5.33
C ALA A 94 6.25 -15.15 6.08
N GLU A 95 7.48 -14.66 5.90
CA GLU A 95 8.65 -15.09 6.70
C GLU A 95 8.42 -14.91 8.21
N GLN A 96 7.54 -13.99 8.61
CA GLN A 96 7.17 -13.74 10.00
C GLN A 96 5.99 -14.59 10.50
N GLY A 97 5.49 -15.51 9.69
CA GLY A 97 4.45 -16.47 10.05
C GLY A 97 3.02 -16.03 9.70
N PHE A 98 2.83 -14.95 8.95
CA PHE A 98 1.52 -14.56 8.43
C PHE A 98 1.20 -15.31 7.12
N VAL A 99 -0.08 -15.58 6.89
CA VAL A 99 -0.56 -15.90 5.53
C VAL A 99 -0.70 -14.58 4.79
N THR A 100 -0.05 -14.41 3.64
CA THR A 100 -0.09 -13.12 2.95
C THR A 100 -0.51 -13.26 1.50
N ILE A 101 -1.11 -12.21 0.95
CA ILE A 101 -1.45 -12.14 -0.46
C ILE A 101 -1.09 -10.75 -1.01
N SER A 102 -0.34 -10.71 -2.11
CA SER A 102 -0.20 -9.52 -2.94
C SER A 102 -1.26 -9.55 -4.04
N ILE A 103 -1.84 -8.40 -4.39
CA ILE A 103 -2.90 -8.32 -5.39
C ILE A 103 -2.53 -7.37 -6.53
N ASP A 104 -2.91 -7.72 -7.75
CA ASP A 104 -3.03 -6.76 -8.83
C ASP A 104 -4.37 -6.05 -8.72
N HIS A 105 -4.37 -4.73 -8.72
CA HIS A 105 -5.62 -3.99 -8.80
C HIS A 105 -6.35 -4.26 -10.13
N PRO A 106 -7.70 -4.20 -10.19
CA PRO A 106 -8.43 -4.25 -11.45
C PRO A 106 -7.84 -3.31 -12.50
N PHE A 107 -7.80 -3.76 -13.74
CA PHE A 107 -7.17 -3.14 -14.91
C PHE A 107 -5.64 -3.22 -14.98
N PHE A 108 -4.96 -3.71 -13.93
CA PHE A 108 -3.50 -3.83 -13.86
C PHE A 108 -3.06 -5.29 -13.84
N GLY A 109 -1.81 -5.55 -14.25
CA GLY A 109 -1.17 -6.87 -14.19
C GLY A 109 -2.02 -8.00 -14.75
N GLY A 110 -2.21 -9.06 -13.96
CA GLY A 110 -3.04 -10.22 -14.31
C GLY A 110 -4.53 -10.06 -14.00
N SER A 111 -4.95 -8.98 -13.33
CA SER A 111 -6.36 -8.70 -13.03
C SER A 111 -7.14 -8.29 -14.29
N SER A 112 -8.45 -8.59 -14.28
CA SER A 112 -9.32 -8.24 -15.39
C SER A 112 -9.61 -6.74 -15.46
N GLY A 113 -10.20 -6.31 -16.57
CA GLY A 113 -10.65 -4.93 -16.80
C GLY A 113 -10.07 -4.33 -18.09
N SER A 114 -10.90 -3.55 -18.75
CA SER A 114 -10.58 -2.85 -20.00
C SER A 114 -11.23 -1.46 -19.98
N PRO A 115 -10.54 -0.43 -20.51
CA PRO A 115 -9.16 -0.45 -21.01
C PRO A 115 -8.12 -0.76 -19.94
N ARG A 116 -6.98 -1.36 -20.31
CA ARG A 116 -5.90 -1.63 -19.35
C ARG A 116 -5.37 -0.35 -18.75
N ASN A 117 -4.80 -0.44 -17.56
CA ASN A 117 -4.26 0.69 -16.79
C ASN A 117 -5.29 1.82 -16.52
N SER A 118 -6.58 1.48 -16.51
CA SER A 118 -7.63 2.38 -16.05
C SER A 118 -7.69 2.43 -14.52
N ILE A 119 -8.13 3.55 -13.97
CA ILE A 119 -8.32 3.70 -12.53
C ILE A 119 -9.80 3.95 -12.25
N SER A 120 -10.43 2.98 -11.60
CA SER A 120 -11.72 3.11 -10.93
C SER A 120 -11.47 2.96 -9.44
N THR A 121 -11.51 4.07 -8.72
CA THR A 121 -11.14 4.10 -7.29
C THR A 121 -11.98 3.15 -6.44
N ASP A 122 -13.24 2.96 -6.79
CA ASP A 122 -14.15 2.04 -6.11
C ASP A 122 -13.74 0.57 -6.35
N LEU A 123 -13.39 0.21 -7.60
CA LEU A 123 -12.94 -1.15 -7.90
C LEU A 123 -11.55 -1.45 -7.33
N LEU A 124 -10.69 -0.43 -7.21
CA LEU A 124 -9.38 -0.60 -6.57
C LEU A 124 -9.52 -0.80 -5.05
N ALA A 125 -10.47 -0.12 -4.41
CA ALA A 125 -10.82 -0.37 -3.02
C ALA A 125 -11.47 -1.75 -2.84
N GLU A 126 -12.41 -2.12 -3.71
CA GLU A 126 -13.08 -3.42 -3.73
C GLU A 126 -12.09 -4.59 -3.81
N ALA A 127 -10.96 -4.44 -4.52
CA ALA A 127 -9.96 -5.49 -4.63
C ALA A 127 -9.38 -5.93 -3.27
N PHE A 128 -9.31 -5.03 -2.29
CA PHE A 128 -8.94 -5.37 -0.91
C PHE A 128 -10.01 -6.22 -0.24
N SER A 129 -11.28 -5.86 -0.36
CA SER A 129 -12.39 -6.63 0.21
C SER A 129 -12.50 -8.02 -0.43
N ALA A 130 -12.32 -8.11 -1.75
CA ALA A 130 -12.30 -9.38 -2.46
C ALA A 130 -11.12 -10.28 -2.01
N ALA A 131 -9.97 -9.69 -1.72
CA ALA A 131 -8.85 -10.43 -1.16
C ALA A 131 -9.11 -10.92 0.28
N VAL A 132 -9.84 -10.14 1.09
CA VAL A 132 -10.33 -10.59 2.41
C VAL A 132 -11.31 -11.75 2.26
N ASP A 133 -12.25 -11.69 1.30
CA ASP A 133 -13.15 -12.80 0.98
C ASP A 133 -12.36 -14.06 0.64
N PHE A 134 -11.40 -13.93 -0.30
CA PHE A 134 -10.57 -15.05 -0.73
C PHE A 134 -9.77 -15.67 0.43
N LEU A 135 -9.07 -14.86 1.23
CA LEU A 135 -8.33 -15.34 2.39
C LEU A 135 -9.24 -16.06 3.39
N GLY A 136 -10.41 -15.49 3.66
CA GLY A 136 -11.40 -16.06 4.58
C GLY A 136 -12.05 -17.37 4.12
N THR A 137 -11.84 -17.83 2.87
CA THR A 137 -12.25 -19.16 2.40
C THR A 137 -11.28 -20.26 2.82
N HIS A 138 -10.05 -19.92 3.23
CA HIS A 138 -9.05 -20.90 3.62
C HIS A 138 -9.27 -21.31 5.08
N PRO A 139 -9.37 -22.63 5.39
CA PRO A 139 -9.69 -23.10 6.74
C PRO A 139 -8.62 -22.79 7.78
N PHE A 140 -7.40 -22.51 7.34
CA PHE A 140 -6.27 -22.12 8.20
C PHE A 140 -6.14 -20.59 8.40
N VAL A 141 -7.04 -19.79 7.84
CA VAL A 141 -7.07 -18.33 8.05
C VAL A 141 -8.16 -17.98 9.06
N ASP A 142 -7.79 -17.24 10.07
CA ASP A 142 -8.75 -16.66 11.02
C ASP A 142 -9.38 -15.41 10.43
N ARG A 143 -10.69 -15.48 10.17
CA ARG A 143 -11.47 -14.39 9.54
C ARG A 143 -11.51 -13.10 10.36
N GLU A 144 -11.31 -13.18 11.68
CA GLU A 144 -11.26 -12.02 12.57
C GLU A 144 -9.87 -11.37 12.64
N ARG A 145 -8.87 -12.00 12.01
CA ARG A 145 -7.46 -11.60 12.07
C ARG A 145 -6.84 -11.35 10.69
N ILE A 146 -7.54 -10.56 9.87
CA ILE A 146 -7.06 -10.17 8.55
C ILE A 146 -6.71 -8.67 8.58
N GLY A 147 -5.47 -8.33 8.27
CA GLY A 147 -4.99 -6.97 8.12
C GLY A 147 -4.63 -6.65 6.68
N ALA A 148 -4.27 -5.40 6.41
CA ALA A 148 -3.82 -5.03 5.08
C ALA A 148 -2.71 -3.96 5.10
N ILE A 149 -1.86 -4.01 4.06
CA ILE A 149 -0.79 -3.04 3.79
C ILE A 149 -1.04 -2.39 2.43
N GLY A 150 -1.04 -1.06 2.38
CA GLY A 150 -1.09 -0.30 1.13
C GLY A 150 0.20 0.46 0.89
N VAL A 151 0.90 0.14 -0.21
CA VAL A 151 2.12 0.85 -0.60
C VAL A 151 1.78 1.95 -1.60
N CYS A 152 2.27 3.16 -1.39
CA CYS A 152 2.05 4.34 -2.25
C CYS A 152 0.55 4.62 -2.49
N GLY A 153 0.09 4.60 -3.74
CA GLY A 153 -1.32 4.82 -4.10
C GLY A 153 -2.29 3.83 -3.45
N SER A 154 -1.86 2.58 -3.25
CA SER A 154 -2.66 1.58 -2.53
C SER A 154 -2.97 1.97 -1.09
N GLY A 155 -2.18 2.83 -0.46
CA GLY A 155 -2.51 3.37 0.86
C GLY A 155 -3.86 4.08 0.87
N SER A 156 -4.14 4.91 -0.15
CA SER A 156 -5.43 5.60 -0.26
C SER A 156 -6.60 4.68 -0.65
N TYR A 157 -6.35 3.67 -1.48
CA TYR A 157 -7.36 2.68 -1.83
C TYR A 157 -7.70 1.78 -0.63
N LEU A 158 -6.68 1.36 0.13
CA LEU A 158 -6.86 0.60 1.36
C LEU A 158 -7.64 1.37 2.42
N ILE A 159 -7.33 2.65 2.65
CA ILE A 159 -8.11 3.49 3.57
C ILE A 159 -9.57 3.54 3.12
N SER A 160 -9.83 3.72 1.81
CA SER A 160 -11.19 3.72 1.27
C SER A 160 -11.90 2.38 1.49
N ALA A 161 -11.21 1.24 1.29
CA ALA A 161 -11.74 -0.09 1.58
C ALA A 161 -12.00 -0.28 3.08
N ALA A 162 -11.07 0.09 3.94
CA ALA A 162 -11.19 -0.11 5.39
C ALA A 162 -12.33 0.70 6.01
N LYS A 163 -12.71 1.85 5.45
CA LYS A 163 -13.86 2.62 5.91
C LYS A 163 -15.18 1.85 5.77
N ILE A 164 -15.30 1.01 4.75
CA ILE A 164 -16.55 0.31 4.40
C ILE A 164 -16.49 -1.19 4.67
N ASP A 165 -15.31 -1.74 4.93
CA ASP A 165 -15.13 -3.17 5.24
C ASP A 165 -14.46 -3.36 6.62
N PRO A 166 -15.25 -3.57 7.68
CA PRO A 166 -14.74 -3.75 9.04
C PRO A 166 -13.95 -5.05 9.23
N ARG A 167 -13.97 -6.00 8.29
CA ARG A 167 -13.20 -7.25 8.35
C ARG A 167 -11.71 -7.00 8.14
N ILE A 168 -11.31 -5.85 7.57
CA ILE A 168 -9.92 -5.37 7.58
C ILE A 168 -9.61 -4.88 8.99
N ALA A 169 -9.08 -5.79 9.82
CA ALA A 169 -8.96 -5.59 11.26
C ALA A 169 -7.79 -4.69 11.69
N ALA A 170 -6.79 -4.49 10.82
CA ALA A 170 -5.66 -3.57 11.04
C ALA A 170 -5.16 -3.03 9.70
N VAL A 171 -4.77 -1.77 9.66
CA VAL A 171 -4.37 -1.04 8.45
C VAL A 171 -2.95 -0.51 8.60
N ALA A 172 -2.06 -0.83 7.66
CA ALA A 172 -0.76 -0.17 7.56
C ALA A 172 -0.58 0.46 6.17
N THR A 173 0.05 1.62 6.11
CA THR A 173 0.44 2.25 4.85
C THR A 173 1.93 2.52 4.83
N SER A 174 2.56 2.38 3.67
CA SER A 174 3.97 2.70 3.45
C SER A 174 4.12 3.67 2.30
N SER A 175 4.82 4.78 2.53
CA SER A 175 4.99 5.87 1.55
C SER A 175 3.68 6.25 0.85
N MET A 176 2.60 6.43 1.60
CA MET A 176 1.27 6.61 1.04
C MET A 176 1.14 7.85 0.16
N TYR A 177 0.34 7.72 -0.90
CA TYR A 177 -0.21 8.83 -1.67
C TYR A 177 -1.71 8.98 -1.41
N ASN A 178 -2.18 10.19 -1.18
CA ASN A 178 -3.58 10.50 -1.40
C ASN A 178 -3.79 10.75 -2.89
N MET A 179 -4.15 9.70 -3.63
CA MET A 179 -4.28 9.75 -5.09
C MET A 179 -5.28 10.81 -5.56
N GLY A 180 -6.33 11.04 -4.78
CA GLY A 180 -7.31 12.08 -5.09
C GLY A 180 -6.77 13.49 -4.88
N ALA A 181 -6.13 13.78 -3.75
CA ALA A 181 -5.54 15.09 -3.47
C ALA A 181 -4.39 15.39 -4.43
N ALA A 182 -3.50 14.43 -4.68
CA ALA A 182 -2.42 14.59 -5.64
C ALA A 182 -2.92 14.93 -7.06
N SER A 183 -4.01 14.28 -7.51
CA SER A 183 -4.60 14.56 -8.83
C SER A 183 -5.31 15.91 -8.88
N ARG A 184 -5.95 16.33 -7.78
CA ARG A 184 -6.66 17.62 -7.71
C ARG A 184 -5.71 18.81 -7.51
N ASN A 185 -4.79 18.66 -6.59
CA ASN A 185 -4.02 19.78 -6.05
C ASN A 185 -2.54 19.74 -6.42
N GLY A 186 -2.03 18.58 -6.90
CA GLY A 186 -0.60 18.34 -7.01
C GLY A 186 0.07 18.17 -5.65
N LEU A 187 1.38 17.94 -5.64
CA LEU A 187 2.17 17.94 -4.42
C LEU A 187 2.23 19.35 -3.85
N GLN A 188 2.04 19.49 -2.54
CA GLN A 188 2.07 20.78 -1.84
C GLN A 188 1.11 21.83 -2.44
N ASN A 189 -0.04 21.36 -2.95
CA ASN A 189 -1.04 22.20 -3.59
C ASN A 189 -0.51 23.03 -4.78
N SER A 190 0.38 22.45 -5.58
CA SER A 190 1.04 23.12 -6.72
C SER A 190 0.14 23.33 -7.93
N LEU A 191 -1.03 22.67 -8.03
CA LEU A 191 -1.95 22.79 -9.16
C LEU A 191 -3.03 23.85 -8.93
N THR A 192 -3.24 24.69 -9.95
CA THR A 192 -4.31 25.70 -9.96
C THR A 192 -5.66 25.07 -10.34
N ILE A 193 -6.75 25.78 -10.05
CA ILE A 193 -8.10 25.35 -10.46
C ILE A 193 -8.24 25.29 -11.99
N GLU A 194 -7.54 26.18 -12.72
CA GLU A 194 -7.54 26.21 -14.19
C GLU A 194 -6.87 24.96 -14.76
N GLN A 195 -5.72 24.56 -14.21
CA GLN A 195 -5.04 23.32 -14.61
C GLN A 195 -5.92 22.09 -14.34
N ARG A 196 -6.62 22.05 -13.19
CA ARG A 196 -7.60 21.01 -12.89
C ARG A 196 -8.74 20.97 -13.92
N ARG A 197 -9.33 22.12 -14.25
CA ARG A 197 -10.39 22.22 -15.28
C ARG A 197 -9.90 21.74 -16.64
N THR A 198 -8.69 22.13 -17.04
CA THR A 198 -8.07 21.69 -18.29
C THR A 198 -7.89 20.18 -18.34
N THR A 199 -7.41 19.57 -17.26
CA THR A 199 -7.25 18.11 -17.16
C THR A 199 -8.59 17.38 -17.26
N LEU A 200 -9.63 17.88 -16.58
CA LEU A 200 -10.98 17.31 -16.67
C LEU A 200 -11.58 17.45 -18.07
N ALA A 201 -11.38 18.60 -18.73
CA ALA A 201 -11.83 18.79 -20.10
C ALA A 201 -11.13 17.84 -21.07
N SER A 202 -9.81 17.65 -20.93
CA SER A 202 -9.04 16.67 -21.73
C SER A 202 -9.54 15.25 -21.51
N ALA A 203 -9.78 14.84 -20.26
CA ALA A 203 -10.33 13.52 -19.95
C ALA A 203 -11.72 13.31 -20.57
N SER A 204 -12.56 14.34 -20.57
CA SER A 204 -13.90 14.31 -21.17
C SER A 204 -13.85 14.23 -22.69
N GLN A 205 -12.96 14.97 -23.35
CA GLN A 205 -12.73 14.85 -24.80
C GLN A 205 -12.24 13.48 -25.20
N GLN A 206 -11.31 12.90 -24.42
CA GLN A 206 -10.83 11.53 -24.64
C GLN A 206 -11.96 10.49 -24.56
N ARG A 207 -12.99 10.71 -23.72
CA ARG A 207 -14.17 9.84 -23.69
C ARG A 207 -14.95 9.88 -24.99
N TRP A 208 -15.08 11.04 -25.63
CA TRP A 208 -15.69 11.14 -26.96
C TRP A 208 -14.90 10.38 -28.01
N VAL A 209 -13.55 10.56 -28.03
CA VAL A 209 -12.68 9.78 -28.94
C VAL A 209 -12.90 8.29 -28.79
N GLN A 210 -12.98 7.76 -27.56
CA GLN A 210 -13.22 6.34 -27.30
C GLN A 210 -14.64 5.92 -27.69
N ALA A 211 -15.66 6.75 -27.44
CA ALA A 211 -17.04 6.45 -27.81
C ALA A 211 -17.23 6.38 -29.33
N ASP A 212 -16.45 7.16 -30.08
CA ASP A 212 -16.43 7.17 -31.54
C ASP A 212 -15.54 6.03 -32.11
N GLY A 213 -15.02 5.12 -31.27
CA GLY A 213 -14.19 3.97 -31.68
C GLY A 213 -12.71 4.28 -31.83
N GLY A 214 -12.24 5.44 -31.37
CA GLY A 214 -10.83 5.80 -31.36
C GLY A 214 -10.04 5.16 -30.22
N GLU A 215 -8.73 5.32 -30.27
CA GLU A 215 -7.80 4.69 -29.33
C GLU A 215 -7.83 5.31 -27.93
N VAL A 216 -7.46 4.49 -26.93
CA VAL A 216 -7.26 4.93 -25.55
C VAL A 216 -5.94 5.66 -25.44
N ALA A 217 -5.98 6.92 -24.99
CA ALA A 217 -4.78 7.68 -24.66
C ALA A 217 -4.33 7.42 -23.22
N TYR A 218 -3.02 7.37 -23.02
CA TYR A 218 -2.39 7.11 -21.74
C TYR A 218 -1.47 8.26 -21.31
N ASN A 219 -1.44 8.54 -20.01
CA ASN A 219 -0.37 9.33 -19.40
C ASN A 219 0.88 8.45 -19.31
N LEU A 220 2.06 9.02 -19.54
CA LEU A 220 3.32 8.26 -19.53
C LEU A 220 3.70 7.68 -18.15
N GLY A 221 3.17 8.23 -17.07
CA GLY A 221 3.62 7.85 -15.73
C GLY A 221 5.10 8.19 -15.53
N THR A 222 5.93 7.19 -15.22
CA THR A 222 7.38 7.38 -15.08
C THR A 222 8.04 7.66 -16.44
N PRO A 223 8.89 8.69 -16.54
CA PRO A 223 9.63 8.98 -17.79
C PRO A 223 10.42 7.77 -18.31
N LEU A 224 10.52 7.66 -19.63
CA LEU A 224 11.35 6.60 -20.27
C LEU A 224 12.85 6.91 -20.23
N SER A 225 13.22 8.16 -20.00
CA SER A 225 14.60 8.61 -19.87
C SER A 225 14.70 9.80 -18.94
N ILE A 226 15.88 9.96 -18.35
CA ILE A 226 16.21 11.07 -17.45
C ILE A 226 17.22 11.99 -18.15
N THR A 227 17.04 13.29 -17.99
CA THR A 227 17.95 14.33 -18.48
C THR A 227 18.51 15.12 -17.29
N ASN A 228 19.49 15.99 -17.54
CA ASN A 228 20.05 16.85 -16.50
C ASN A 228 19.00 17.80 -15.88
N SER A 229 17.96 18.16 -16.64
CA SER A 229 16.86 19.02 -16.19
C SER A 229 15.73 18.28 -15.49
N SER A 230 15.75 16.94 -15.43
CA SER A 230 14.74 16.17 -14.72
C SER A 230 14.78 16.47 -13.22
N GLY A 231 13.61 16.76 -12.62
CA GLY A 231 13.47 17.00 -11.18
C GLY A 231 13.77 15.74 -10.32
N ALA A 232 13.83 15.92 -9.01
CA ALA A 232 14.11 14.84 -8.07
C ALA A 232 13.06 13.72 -8.11
N VAL A 233 11.78 14.06 -8.10
CA VAL A 233 10.68 13.09 -8.10
C VAL A 233 10.66 12.20 -9.35
N PRO A 234 10.72 12.73 -10.59
CA PRO A 234 10.87 11.89 -11.78
C PRO A 234 12.11 10.99 -11.76
N ARG A 235 13.25 11.45 -11.21
CA ARG A 235 14.45 10.63 -11.07
C ARG A 235 14.27 9.47 -10.11
N GLU A 236 13.65 9.73 -8.96
CA GLU A 236 13.36 8.73 -7.95
C GLU A 236 12.48 7.60 -8.50
N PHE A 237 11.40 7.94 -9.23
CA PHE A 237 10.56 6.96 -9.90
C PHE A 237 11.28 6.23 -11.04
N TYR A 238 12.09 6.92 -11.84
CA TYR A 238 12.88 6.31 -12.90
C TYR A 238 13.85 5.26 -12.35
N ASP A 239 14.54 5.59 -11.25
CA ASP A 239 15.52 4.70 -10.61
C ASP A 239 14.91 3.35 -10.21
N PHE A 240 13.63 3.32 -9.81
CA PHE A 240 12.93 2.07 -9.53
C PHE A 240 12.32 1.46 -10.79
N TYR A 241 11.46 2.19 -11.50
CA TYR A 241 10.62 1.60 -12.54
C TYR A 241 11.31 1.38 -13.90
N ARG A 242 12.47 1.98 -14.13
CA ARG A 242 13.20 1.94 -15.42
C ARG A 242 14.61 1.40 -15.29
N THR A 243 14.94 0.75 -14.19
CA THR A 243 16.22 0.07 -13.96
C THR A 243 15.96 -1.35 -13.43
N SER A 244 17.00 -2.17 -13.36
CA SER A 244 16.91 -3.54 -12.81
C SER A 244 16.41 -3.59 -11.36
N ARG A 245 16.33 -2.44 -10.69
CA ARG A 245 15.83 -2.33 -9.31
C ARG A 245 14.39 -2.79 -9.18
N GLY A 246 13.51 -2.40 -10.11
CA GLY A 246 12.08 -2.73 -10.05
C GLY A 246 11.39 -2.74 -11.41
N GLU A 247 12.15 -2.66 -12.54
CA GLU A 247 11.55 -2.72 -13.88
C GLU A 247 10.84 -4.05 -14.11
N TYR A 248 9.56 -3.96 -14.45
CA TYR A 248 8.75 -5.12 -14.78
C TYR A 248 7.67 -4.75 -15.80
N THR A 249 7.56 -5.53 -16.86
CA THR A 249 6.50 -5.37 -17.85
C THR A 249 5.58 -6.59 -17.77
N PRO A 250 4.33 -6.44 -17.31
CA PRO A 250 3.39 -7.55 -17.28
C PRO A 250 3.15 -8.14 -18.68
N PRO A 251 2.88 -9.44 -18.79
CA PRO A 251 2.50 -10.05 -20.06
C PRO A 251 1.33 -9.30 -20.71
N GLY A 252 1.46 -8.99 -21.99
CA GLY A 252 0.45 -8.26 -22.77
C GLY A 252 0.44 -6.74 -22.58
N SER A 253 1.33 -6.19 -21.75
CA SER A 253 1.53 -4.74 -21.59
C SER A 253 2.70 -4.26 -22.45
N ALA A 254 2.60 -3.03 -22.96
CA ALA A 254 3.73 -2.38 -23.61
C ALA A 254 4.62 -1.65 -22.58
N PRO A 255 5.96 -1.72 -22.68
CA PRO A 255 6.87 -1.11 -21.71
C PRO A 255 6.67 0.39 -21.50
N ASN A 256 6.29 1.11 -22.57
CA ASN A 256 6.07 2.56 -22.52
C ASN A 256 4.80 2.99 -21.77
N VAL A 257 3.86 2.07 -21.49
CA VAL A 257 2.65 2.35 -20.71
C VAL A 257 2.70 1.77 -19.29
N THR A 258 3.80 1.06 -18.92
CA THR A 258 3.99 0.66 -17.52
C THR A 258 4.11 1.91 -16.66
N THR A 259 3.47 1.91 -15.47
CA THR A 259 3.30 3.05 -14.56
C THR A 259 2.35 4.16 -15.08
N GLY A 260 1.96 4.14 -16.35
CA GLY A 260 0.97 5.06 -16.90
C GLY A 260 -0.47 4.66 -16.58
N SER A 261 -1.39 5.60 -16.74
CA SER A 261 -2.83 5.32 -16.63
C SER A 261 -3.59 5.94 -17.80
N ALA A 262 -4.75 5.36 -18.12
CA ALA A 262 -5.64 5.94 -19.13
C ALA A 262 -6.00 7.39 -18.75
N VAL A 263 -5.95 8.30 -19.72
CA VAL A 263 -6.23 9.74 -19.51
C VAL A 263 -7.60 9.97 -18.86
N THR A 264 -8.60 9.16 -19.25
CA THR A 264 -9.96 9.22 -18.68
C THR A 264 -10.02 8.93 -17.18
N SER A 265 -9.01 8.25 -16.61
CA SER A 265 -8.91 7.96 -15.18
C SER A 265 -8.75 9.21 -14.31
N GLN A 266 -8.29 10.33 -14.89
CA GLN A 266 -8.10 11.57 -14.14
C GLN A 266 -9.40 12.10 -13.52
N ALA A 267 -10.54 11.90 -14.19
CA ALA A 267 -11.84 12.30 -13.65
C ALA A 267 -12.18 11.53 -12.36
N ASN A 268 -11.95 10.19 -12.35
CA ASN A 268 -12.18 9.35 -11.17
C ASN A 268 -11.23 9.70 -10.03
N LEU A 269 -9.95 9.90 -10.34
CA LEU A 269 -8.96 10.31 -9.33
C LEU A 269 -9.31 11.68 -8.72
N MET A 270 -9.70 12.67 -9.53
CA MET A 270 -10.08 13.99 -9.02
C MET A 270 -11.36 13.96 -8.17
N ASN A 271 -12.22 12.97 -8.35
CA ASN A 271 -13.43 12.76 -7.53
C ASN A 271 -13.21 11.80 -6.35
N PHE A 272 -11.96 11.43 -6.06
CA PHE A 272 -11.62 10.51 -4.99
C PHE A 272 -11.17 11.25 -3.73
N TYR A 273 -11.86 11.02 -2.61
CA TYR A 273 -11.63 11.65 -1.30
C TYR A 273 -11.41 10.57 -0.22
N PRO A 274 -10.28 9.84 -0.26
CA PRO A 274 -10.08 8.68 0.60
C PRO A 274 -10.05 9.00 2.09
N PHE A 275 -9.63 10.22 2.46
CA PHE A 275 -9.49 10.62 3.87
C PHE A 275 -10.74 11.23 4.49
N ASN A 276 -11.80 11.49 3.70
CA ASN A 276 -13.09 11.83 4.27
C ASN A 276 -13.59 10.65 5.12
N ASP A 277 -14.03 10.94 6.35
CA ASP A 277 -14.52 9.94 7.31
C ASP A 277 -13.51 8.83 7.64
N ILE A 278 -12.19 9.11 7.59
CA ILE A 278 -11.14 8.15 7.94
C ILE A 278 -11.22 7.72 9.42
N ASP A 279 -11.78 8.56 10.27
CA ASP A 279 -12.00 8.33 11.69
C ASP A 279 -12.97 7.18 11.97
N ILE A 280 -13.86 6.81 11.02
CA ILE A 280 -14.76 5.65 11.16
C ILE A 280 -14.00 4.30 11.21
N ILE A 281 -12.72 4.28 10.79
CA ILE A 281 -11.88 3.08 10.89
C ILE A 281 -11.65 2.70 12.37
N SER A 282 -11.60 3.69 13.27
CA SER A 282 -11.51 3.44 14.71
C SER A 282 -12.65 2.51 15.20
N PRO A 283 -12.40 1.59 16.15
CA PRO A 283 -11.18 1.41 16.94
C PRO A 283 -10.15 0.44 16.32
N ARG A 284 -10.19 0.20 15.01
CA ARG A 284 -9.20 -0.63 14.33
C ARG A 284 -7.88 0.14 14.18
N PRO A 285 -6.73 -0.45 14.58
CA PRO A 285 -5.46 0.26 14.60
C PRO A 285 -4.96 0.59 13.20
N MET A 286 -4.36 1.79 13.07
CA MET A 286 -3.73 2.27 11.85
C MET A 286 -2.27 2.64 12.08
N LEU A 287 -1.38 2.18 11.18
CA LEU A 287 0.04 2.53 11.14
C LEU A 287 0.37 3.23 9.82
N PHE A 288 0.83 4.46 9.92
CA PHE A 288 1.31 5.25 8.77
C PHE A 288 2.83 5.27 8.78
N ILE A 289 3.48 4.79 7.71
CA ILE A 289 4.94 4.75 7.56
C ILE A 289 5.33 5.65 6.39
N SER A 290 6.27 6.55 6.59
CA SER A 290 6.80 7.38 5.52
C SER A 290 8.27 7.70 5.76
N GLY A 291 9.04 7.84 4.67
CA GLY A 291 10.37 8.42 4.77
C GLY A 291 10.28 9.90 5.15
N ASP A 292 11.20 10.35 5.99
CA ASP A 292 11.25 11.77 6.40
C ASP A 292 11.73 12.69 5.27
N GLN A 293 12.35 12.14 4.21
CA GLN A 293 12.73 12.82 2.97
C GLN A 293 11.74 12.59 1.82
N ALA A 294 10.65 11.83 2.05
CA ALA A 294 9.70 11.51 1.00
C ALA A 294 8.92 12.75 0.54
N HIS A 295 8.87 12.98 -0.78
CA HIS A 295 8.08 14.04 -1.38
C HIS A 295 6.56 13.90 -1.13
N SER A 296 6.12 12.69 -0.75
CA SER A 296 4.72 12.36 -0.44
C SER A 296 4.38 12.40 1.06
N ARG A 297 5.32 12.80 1.93
CA ARG A 297 5.15 12.75 3.39
C ARG A 297 3.89 13.46 3.88
N GLU A 298 3.50 14.55 3.21
CA GLU A 298 2.30 15.33 3.52
C GLU A 298 1.03 14.48 3.60
N PHE A 299 0.90 13.46 2.75
CA PHE A 299 -0.29 12.61 2.74
C PHE A 299 -0.37 11.67 3.96
N SER A 300 0.76 11.19 4.46
CA SER A 300 0.78 10.42 5.71
C SER A 300 0.51 11.31 6.93
N GLU A 301 1.01 12.55 6.92
CA GLU A 301 0.73 13.55 7.95
C GLU A 301 -0.77 13.90 8.01
N ASP A 302 -1.37 14.14 6.84
CA ASP A 302 -2.79 14.50 6.74
C ASP A 302 -3.70 13.35 7.15
N ALA A 303 -3.41 12.12 6.71
CA ALA A 303 -4.16 10.94 7.13
C ALA A 303 -4.05 10.74 8.65
N TYR A 304 -2.85 10.84 9.22
CA TYR A 304 -2.64 10.72 10.66
C TYR A 304 -3.41 11.78 11.45
N LYS A 305 -3.44 13.03 10.98
CA LYS A 305 -4.21 14.11 11.66
C LYS A 305 -5.70 13.82 11.69
N LEU A 306 -6.25 13.27 10.59
CA LEU A 306 -7.69 13.04 10.43
C LEU A 306 -8.16 11.72 11.06
N ALA A 307 -7.30 10.71 11.12
CA ALA A 307 -7.63 9.42 11.70
C ALA A 307 -7.90 9.53 13.21
N ALA A 308 -8.82 8.70 13.74
CA ALA A 308 -9.02 8.54 15.17
C ALA A 308 -8.11 7.45 15.75
N GLU A 309 -8.02 7.38 17.10
CA GLU A 309 -7.22 6.37 17.80
C GLU A 309 -7.82 4.96 17.69
N PRO A 310 -6.99 3.90 17.73
CA PRO A 310 -5.54 3.90 17.87
C PRO A 310 -4.82 4.11 16.53
N LYS A 311 -3.86 5.00 16.50
CA LYS A 311 -3.08 5.32 15.30
C LYS A 311 -1.62 5.59 15.64
N GLU A 312 -0.74 5.34 14.68
CA GLU A 312 0.68 5.62 14.80
C GLU A 312 1.25 6.18 13.51
N LEU A 313 2.16 7.15 13.60
CA LEU A 313 2.94 7.66 12.48
C LEU A 313 4.41 7.38 12.73
N LEU A 314 5.04 6.62 11.82
CA LEU A 314 6.45 6.28 11.89
C LEU A 314 7.21 6.94 10.75
N TRP A 315 8.21 7.75 11.11
CA TRP A 315 9.18 8.30 10.19
C TRP A 315 10.37 7.37 10.02
N VAL A 316 10.76 7.09 8.77
CA VAL A 316 12.00 6.38 8.44
C VAL A 316 13.07 7.40 8.10
N PRO A 317 14.09 7.58 8.96
CA PRO A 317 15.11 8.59 8.77
C PRO A 317 15.91 8.40 7.47
N GLY A 318 16.07 9.49 6.70
CA GLY A 318 16.85 9.52 5.48
C GLY A 318 16.18 8.85 4.27
N ALA A 319 15.03 8.21 4.43
CA ALA A 319 14.34 7.54 3.32
C ALA A 319 13.52 8.52 2.48
N GLY A 320 13.63 8.40 1.15
CA GLY A 320 12.73 8.98 0.17
C GLY A 320 11.44 8.16 0.01
N HIS A 321 10.62 8.54 -0.96
CA HIS A 321 9.34 7.86 -1.22
C HIS A 321 9.54 6.43 -1.73
N VAL A 322 10.37 6.28 -2.76
CA VAL A 322 10.59 4.99 -3.45
C VAL A 322 11.57 4.09 -2.72
N ASP A 323 12.32 4.62 -1.74
CA ASP A 323 13.20 3.81 -0.90
C ASP A 323 12.40 2.76 -0.09
N LEU A 324 11.15 3.09 0.28
CA LEU A 324 10.28 2.15 0.97
C LEU A 324 9.52 1.19 0.02
N TYR A 325 9.91 1.09 -1.24
CA TYR A 325 9.37 0.09 -2.16
C TYR A 325 10.11 -1.24 -2.07
N ASP A 326 11.44 -1.19 -1.94
CA ASP A 326 12.31 -2.36 -2.08
C ASP A 326 13.57 -2.35 -1.21
N ARG A 327 13.95 -1.22 -0.59
CA ARG A 327 15.15 -1.15 0.26
C ARG A 327 14.84 -1.77 1.63
N VAL A 328 15.09 -3.08 1.74
CA VAL A 328 14.75 -3.88 2.93
C VAL A 328 15.40 -3.35 4.20
N GLU A 329 16.58 -2.75 4.08
CA GLU A 329 17.28 -2.12 5.20
C GLU A 329 16.59 -0.86 5.74
N LEU A 330 15.77 -0.20 4.92
CA LEU A 330 15.01 1.00 5.29
C LEU A 330 13.55 0.68 5.63
N ILE A 331 12.96 -0.32 4.95
CA ILE A 331 11.58 -0.70 5.23
C ILE A 331 11.47 -1.27 6.65
N PRO A 332 10.66 -0.69 7.55
CA PRO A 332 10.62 -1.11 8.95
C PRO A 332 9.79 -2.39 9.15
N PHE A 333 10.21 -3.51 8.53
CA PHE A 333 9.51 -4.79 8.61
C PHE A 333 9.35 -5.31 10.04
N GLY A 334 10.32 -5.03 10.93
CA GLY A 334 10.19 -5.34 12.35
C GLY A 334 9.01 -4.63 13.01
N LYS A 335 8.80 -3.35 12.67
CA LYS A 335 7.65 -2.57 13.15
C LYS A 335 6.33 -3.06 12.55
N LEU A 336 6.29 -3.36 11.25
CA LEU A 336 5.12 -3.97 10.63
C LEU A 336 4.76 -5.29 11.28
N THR A 337 5.76 -6.14 11.55
CA THR A 337 5.57 -7.43 12.22
C THR A 337 4.98 -7.27 13.62
N SER A 338 5.55 -6.40 14.46
CA SER A 338 5.05 -6.16 15.81
C SER A 338 3.64 -5.56 15.78
N PHE A 339 3.39 -4.58 14.90
CA PHE A 339 2.08 -3.96 14.73
C PHE A 339 1.00 -4.99 14.39
N PHE A 340 1.23 -5.86 13.40
CA PHE A 340 0.23 -6.86 13.04
C PHE A 340 0.11 -7.98 14.07
N ARG A 341 1.18 -8.40 14.74
CA ARG A 341 1.09 -9.36 15.85
C ARG A 341 0.24 -8.83 17.01
N GLU A 342 0.43 -7.58 17.39
CA GLU A 342 -0.35 -6.92 18.45
C GLU A 342 -1.81 -6.68 18.03
N SER A 343 -2.00 -6.20 16.81
CA SER A 343 -3.32 -5.82 16.29
C SER A 343 -4.21 -7.00 15.92
N LEU A 344 -3.60 -8.11 15.46
CA LEU A 344 -4.29 -9.32 15.03
C LEU A 344 -4.12 -10.48 16.02
N GLY A 345 -3.41 -10.28 17.15
CA GLY A 345 -3.26 -11.28 18.21
C GLY A 345 -4.59 -11.56 18.92
N GLY A 346 -4.83 -12.84 19.28
CA GLY A 346 -6.10 -13.33 19.78
C GLY A 346 -6.41 -12.96 21.24
N ASN A 347 -6.63 -11.69 21.58
CA ASN A 347 -7.27 -11.26 22.82
C ASN A 347 -8.02 -9.92 22.62
N ARG A 348 -8.78 -9.80 21.53
CA ARG A 348 -9.74 -8.70 21.45
C ARG A 348 -10.96 -9.06 22.29
N THR A 349 -11.04 -8.54 23.52
CA THR A 349 -12.33 -8.36 24.19
C THR A 349 -13.12 -7.33 23.38
N VAL A 350 -13.93 -7.81 22.44
CA VAL A 350 -14.94 -6.97 21.81
C VAL A 350 -15.94 -6.63 22.92
N SER A 351 -15.83 -5.40 23.45
CA SER A 351 -16.95 -4.82 24.22
C SER A 351 -18.10 -4.65 23.22
N ARG A 352 -19.09 -5.53 23.34
CA ARG A 352 -20.38 -5.44 22.63
C ARG A 352 -21.14 -4.21 23.09
#